data_f4cd6bbf84331f4cf525c0ceee102ccd
#
_entry.id   f4cd6bbf84331f4cf525c0ceee102ccd
#
_cell.length_a   1.000
_cell.length_b   1.000
_cell.length_c   1.000
_cell.angle_alpha   90.00
_cell.angle_beta   90.00
_cell.angle_gamma   90.00
#
_symmetry.space_group_name_H-M   'P 1'
#
loop_
_entity.id
_entity.type
_entity.pdbx_description
1 polymer ?
#
loop_
_entity_poly.entity_id
_entity_poly.type
_entity_poly.pdbx_seq_one_letter_code
_entity_poly.pdbx_strand_id
1 'polypeptide(L)'
;MTNRHVQTIMPRFFRPFHNTSYELEQLDTPDGDFIELAWSLPHNENAPLTVVLHGLEGNINSFYAKGMMKALKKQGYAVVLMHFRNCSSEVNRLPRAYHSGDTADLAFFINHLREQFPSRPIMAVGFSLGGNVLAKYLGEERENCPLSAAAVVSAPYDLSSSSDVIRKSLGKIYQKYLLDRMKKSMQRKLPQIKQQIPITSEQLMKID
;
A
#
# COMPACT_ATOMS: atom_id res chain seq x y z
N MET A 1 24.43 -6.40 -10.85
CA MET A 1 23.64 -5.51 -11.73
C MET A 1 23.74 -4.09 -11.20
N THR A 2 24.39 -3.20 -11.92
CA THR A 2 24.64 -1.80 -11.48
C THR A 2 23.66 -0.79 -12.06
N ASN A 3 22.84 -1.19 -13.04
CA ASN A 3 21.87 -0.27 -13.67
C ASN A 3 20.55 -0.24 -12.91
N ARG A 4 20.20 0.93 -12.34
CA ARG A 4 18.98 1.17 -11.56
C ARG A 4 17.69 0.84 -12.31
N HIS A 5 17.63 1.10 -13.63
CA HIS A 5 16.45 0.82 -14.44
C HIS A 5 16.25 -0.69 -14.62
N VAL A 6 17.33 -1.42 -14.84
CA VAL A 6 17.30 -2.89 -14.92
C VAL A 6 16.82 -3.49 -13.59
N GLN A 7 17.31 -3.00 -12.46
CA GLN A 7 16.87 -3.47 -11.13
C GLN A 7 15.38 -3.21 -10.86
N THR A 8 14.81 -2.16 -11.43
CA THR A 8 13.40 -1.82 -11.25
C THR A 8 12.49 -2.60 -12.22
N ILE A 9 12.90 -2.77 -13.47
CA ILE A 9 12.06 -3.34 -14.53
C ILE A 9 12.15 -4.87 -14.59
N MET A 10 13.37 -5.42 -14.51
CA MET A 10 13.60 -6.86 -14.65
C MET A 10 12.83 -7.74 -13.66
N PRO A 11 12.72 -7.39 -12.37
CA PRO A 11 11.99 -8.21 -11.41
C PRO A 11 10.51 -8.41 -11.79
N ARG A 12 9.93 -7.48 -12.54
CA ARG A 12 8.53 -7.59 -13.00
C ARG A 12 8.33 -8.72 -14.01
N PHE A 13 9.35 -9.00 -14.83
CA PHE A 13 9.28 -10.00 -15.91
C PHE A 13 9.83 -11.36 -15.49
N PHE A 14 10.80 -11.39 -14.58
CA PHE A 14 11.54 -12.59 -14.24
C PHE A 14 11.25 -13.17 -12.86
N ARG A 15 10.47 -12.46 -12.01
CA ARG A 15 10.03 -13.07 -10.75
C ARG A 15 8.85 -14.00 -11.01
N PRO A 16 8.91 -15.25 -10.52
CA PRO A 16 7.81 -16.18 -10.64
C PRO A 16 6.56 -15.60 -9.96
N PHE A 17 5.41 -15.80 -10.56
CA PHE A 17 4.13 -15.51 -9.91
C PHE A 17 4.03 -16.36 -8.63
N HIS A 18 4.02 -15.70 -7.49
CA HIS A 18 3.86 -16.36 -6.22
C HIS A 18 2.37 -16.61 -5.97
N ASN A 19 1.98 -17.88 -5.99
CA ASN A 19 0.66 -18.26 -5.52
C ASN A 19 0.72 -18.29 -3.97
N THR A 20 0.18 -17.26 -3.34
CA THR A 20 0.07 -17.16 -1.87
C THR A 20 -1.42 -17.15 -1.57
N SER A 21 -1.88 -18.14 -0.82
CA SER A 21 -3.26 -18.15 -0.31
C SER A 21 -3.42 -17.01 0.70
N TYR A 22 -4.49 -16.28 0.55
CA TYR A 22 -4.88 -15.20 1.47
C TYR A 22 -6.40 -15.15 1.57
N GLU A 23 -6.89 -14.64 2.65
CA GLU A 23 -8.29 -14.35 2.89
C GLU A 23 -8.50 -12.84 2.90
N LEU A 24 -9.59 -12.38 2.31
CA LEU A 24 -9.94 -10.97 2.30
C LEU A 24 -10.92 -10.67 3.43
N GLU A 25 -10.67 -9.57 4.11
CA GLU A 25 -11.53 -9.00 5.15
C GLU A 25 -11.75 -7.53 4.87
N GLN A 26 -12.97 -7.04 5.06
CA GLN A 26 -13.26 -5.61 5.11
C GLN A 26 -13.35 -5.19 6.58
N LEU A 27 -12.55 -4.20 6.95
CA LEU A 27 -12.60 -3.57 8.27
C LEU A 27 -13.21 -2.18 8.13
N ASP A 28 -14.37 -1.97 8.72
CA ASP A 28 -15.04 -0.67 8.73
C ASP A 28 -14.20 0.36 9.51
N THR A 29 -14.03 1.54 8.92
CA THR A 29 -13.29 2.65 9.53
C THR A 29 -14.24 3.61 10.27
N PRO A 30 -13.75 4.37 11.27
CA PRO A 30 -14.59 5.25 12.09
C PRO A 30 -15.35 6.33 11.30
N ASP A 31 -14.89 6.67 10.09
CA ASP A 31 -15.55 7.65 9.22
C ASP A 31 -16.66 7.05 8.34
N GLY A 32 -17.00 5.77 8.55
CA GLY A 32 -18.06 5.07 7.81
C GLY A 32 -17.63 4.47 6.47
N ASP A 33 -16.33 4.49 6.18
CA ASP A 33 -15.73 3.81 5.04
C ASP A 33 -15.17 2.43 5.46
N PHE A 34 -14.25 1.87 4.71
CA PHE A 34 -13.56 0.62 5.05
C PHE A 34 -12.13 0.60 4.49
N ILE A 35 -11.33 -0.29 5.06
CA ILE A 35 -10.08 -0.75 4.47
C ILE A 35 -10.18 -2.26 4.20
N GLU A 36 -9.61 -2.73 3.10
CA GLU A 36 -9.56 -4.16 2.77
C GLU A 36 -8.21 -4.73 3.20
N LEU A 37 -8.25 -5.84 3.89
CA LEU A 37 -7.12 -6.56 4.45
C LEU A 37 -6.96 -7.89 3.73
N ALA A 38 -5.74 -8.25 3.33
CA ALA A 38 -5.43 -9.55 2.77
C ALA A 38 -4.56 -10.33 3.76
N TRP A 39 -5.15 -11.30 4.43
CA TRP A 39 -4.54 -12.10 5.48
C TRP A 39 -3.86 -13.35 4.93
N SER A 40 -2.65 -13.60 5.35
CA SER A 40 -1.96 -14.87 5.16
C SER A 40 -1.49 -15.38 6.50
N LEU A 41 -2.32 -16.22 7.12
CA LEU A 41 -2.09 -16.70 8.47
C LEU A 41 -1.23 -17.97 8.46
N PRO A 42 -0.30 -18.15 9.42
CA PRO A 42 0.38 -19.40 9.68
C PRO A 42 -0.50 -20.32 10.53
N HIS A 43 -0.07 -21.58 10.70
CA HIS A 43 -0.73 -22.52 11.60
C HIS A 43 -0.56 -22.15 13.08
N ASN A 44 0.43 -21.33 13.43
CA ASN A 44 0.68 -20.90 14.81
C ASN A 44 -0.03 -19.56 15.07
N GLU A 45 -1.05 -19.58 15.91
CA GLU A 45 -1.83 -18.41 16.29
C GLU A 45 -1.03 -17.34 17.06
N ASN A 46 0.07 -17.73 17.72
CA ASN A 46 0.96 -16.81 18.44
C ASN A 46 2.10 -16.26 17.60
N ALA A 47 2.14 -16.58 16.30
CA ALA A 47 3.18 -16.07 15.42
C ALA A 47 3.23 -14.54 15.41
N PRO A 48 4.42 -13.91 15.38
CA PRO A 48 4.53 -12.47 15.21
C PRO A 48 3.78 -12.01 13.95
N LEU A 49 3.12 -10.85 14.02
CA LEU A 49 2.30 -10.31 12.94
C LEU A 49 3.04 -9.22 12.17
N THR A 50 3.02 -9.29 10.86
CA THR A 50 3.62 -8.25 10.01
C THR A 50 2.58 -7.61 9.10
N VAL A 51 2.42 -6.30 9.22
CA VAL A 51 1.62 -5.48 8.32
C VAL A 51 2.45 -5.11 7.09
N VAL A 52 1.91 -5.33 5.91
CA VAL A 52 2.53 -4.95 4.63
C VAL A 52 1.77 -3.80 4.01
N LEU A 53 2.46 -2.70 3.71
CA LEU A 53 1.93 -1.53 3.04
C LEU A 53 2.48 -1.45 1.61
N HIS A 54 1.59 -1.40 0.64
CA HIS A 54 1.98 -1.36 -0.78
C HIS A 54 2.35 0.06 -1.25
N GLY A 55 2.97 0.16 -2.41
CA GLY A 55 3.27 1.44 -3.07
C GLY A 55 2.05 2.02 -3.79
N LEU A 56 2.26 3.17 -4.44
CA LEU A 56 1.22 3.89 -5.20
C LEU A 56 0.49 2.95 -6.17
N GLU A 57 -0.85 2.92 -6.08
CA GLU A 57 -1.74 2.07 -6.89
C GLU A 57 -1.38 0.57 -6.84
N GLY A 58 -0.71 0.14 -5.76
CA GLY A 58 -0.44 -1.27 -5.48
C GLY A 58 -1.66 -1.97 -4.90
N ASN A 59 -1.56 -3.28 -4.77
CA ASN A 59 -2.54 -4.14 -4.08
C ASN A 59 -1.92 -5.52 -3.82
N ILE A 60 -2.71 -6.46 -3.33
CA ILE A 60 -2.29 -7.84 -3.09
C ILE A 60 -1.70 -8.54 -4.34
N ASN A 61 -2.05 -8.10 -5.56
CA ASN A 61 -1.50 -8.65 -6.80
C ASN A 61 -0.14 -8.05 -7.21
N SER A 62 0.37 -7.09 -6.46
CA SER A 62 1.72 -6.55 -6.68
C SER A 62 2.77 -7.62 -6.43
N PHE A 63 3.67 -7.86 -7.39
CA PHE A 63 4.65 -8.95 -7.32
C PHE A 63 5.54 -8.88 -6.07
N TYR A 64 5.94 -7.66 -5.65
CA TYR A 64 6.75 -7.44 -4.45
C TYR A 64 5.97 -7.73 -3.17
N ALA A 65 4.69 -7.38 -3.13
CA ALA A 65 3.82 -7.62 -1.98
C ALA A 65 3.63 -9.13 -1.76
N LYS A 66 3.22 -9.85 -2.80
CA LYS A 66 3.13 -11.33 -2.75
C LYS A 66 4.47 -11.99 -2.39
N GLY A 67 5.56 -11.48 -2.94
CA GLY A 67 6.90 -11.97 -2.63
C GLY A 67 7.26 -11.78 -1.15
N MET A 68 6.95 -10.61 -0.59
CA MET A 68 7.18 -10.30 0.83
C MET A 68 6.30 -11.17 1.72
N MET A 69 5.00 -11.27 1.44
CA MET A 69 4.08 -12.12 2.21
C MET A 69 4.54 -13.58 2.22
N LYS A 70 4.94 -14.11 1.06
CA LYS A 70 5.48 -15.49 0.98
C LYS A 70 6.76 -15.67 1.78
N ALA A 71 7.69 -14.72 1.72
CA ALA A 71 8.94 -14.77 2.45
C ALA A 71 8.71 -14.75 3.97
N LEU A 72 7.86 -13.86 4.45
CA LEU A 72 7.49 -13.75 5.86
C LEU A 72 6.76 -15.00 6.35
N LYS A 73 5.78 -15.49 5.59
CA LYS A 73 5.07 -16.74 5.91
C LYS A 73 6.02 -17.93 6.02
N LYS A 74 7.01 -18.03 5.13
CA LYS A 74 8.03 -19.09 5.19
C LYS A 74 8.88 -19.02 6.46
N GLN A 75 9.03 -17.83 7.05
CA GLN A 75 9.72 -17.61 8.32
C GLN A 75 8.79 -17.75 9.54
N GLY A 76 7.55 -18.19 9.34
CA GLY A 76 6.60 -18.43 10.43
C GLY A 76 5.84 -17.19 10.90
N TYR A 77 5.88 -16.07 10.18
CA TYR A 77 5.11 -14.86 10.50
C TYR A 77 3.66 -14.97 10.02
N ALA A 78 2.73 -14.43 10.81
CA ALA A 78 1.43 -14.01 10.31
C ALA A 78 1.61 -12.74 9.48
N VAL A 79 0.93 -12.64 8.35
CA VAL A 79 1.09 -11.48 7.46
C VAL A 79 -0.27 -10.95 7.05
N VAL A 80 -0.44 -9.64 7.13
CA VAL A 80 -1.59 -8.95 6.59
C VAL A 80 -1.15 -7.82 5.69
N LEU A 81 -1.66 -7.77 4.48
CA LEU A 81 -1.50 -6.62 3.60
C LEU A 81 -2.72 -5.71 3.76
N MET A 82 -2.47 -4.45 4.13
CA MET A 82 -3.49 -3.41 4.15
C MET A 82 -3.56 -2.73 2.79
N HIS A 83 -4.74 -2.77 2.17
CA HIS A 83 -4.98 -1.97 0.98
C HIS A 83 -5.28 -0.53 1.37
N PHE A 84 -4.60 0.42 0.71
CA PHE A 84 -5.01 1.81 0.79
C PHE A 84 -6.35 2.01 0.09
N ARG A 85 -7.08 3.04 0.50
CA ARG A 85 -8.41 3.36 -0.06
C ARG A 85 -8.38 3.42 -1.58
N ASN A 86 -9.40 2.84 -2.20
CA ASN A 86 -9.58 2.70 -3.67
C ASN A 86 -8.57 1.77 -4.37
N CYS A 87 -7.67 1.11 -3.64
CA CYS A 87 -6.74 0.11 -4.18
C CYS A 87 -7.21 -1.34 -4.00
N SER A 88 -8.31 -1.54 -3.31
CA SER A 88 -8.94 -2.83 -3.03
C SER A 88 -9.79 -3.35 -4.21
N SER A 89 -10.39 -4.53 -4.02
CA SER A 89 -11.31 -5.15 -4.98
C SER A 89 -12.55 -4.28 -5.20
N GLU A 90 -13.06 -3.68 -4.12
CA GLU A 90 -14.21 -2.80 -4.13
C GLU A 90 -13.84 -1.33 -4.04
N VAL A 91 -14.75 -0.47 -4.48
CA VAL A 91 -14.59 0.99 -4.40
C VAL A 91 -15.07 1.45 -3.04
N ASN A 92 -14.24 2.21 -2.34
CA ASN A 92 -14.58 2.80 -1.05
C ASN A 92 -15.85 3.66 -1.10
N ARG A 93 -16.56 3.73 0.01
CA ARG A 93 -17.86 4.41 0.12
C ARG A 93 -17.74 5.94 0.05
N LEU A 94 -16.67 6.49 0.65
CA LEU A 94 -16.44 7.92 0.74
C LEU A 94 -15.57 8.47 -0.40
N PRO A 95 -15.68 9.75 -0.74
CA PRO A 95 -14.83 10.41 -1.75
C PRO A 95 -13.35 10.41 -1.40
N ARG A 96 -12.99 10.27 -0.12
CA ARG A 96 -11.61 10.27 0.37
C ARG A 96 -10.74 9.27 -0.38
N ALA A 97 -9.55 9.71 -0.76
CA ALA A 97 -8.49 8.89 -1.30
C ALA A 97 -7.27 8.94 -0.38
N TYR A 98 -6.38 7.97 -0.52
CA TYR A 98 -5.11 7.94 0.22
C TYR A 98 -4.08 8.87 -0.42
N HIS A 99 -3.09 9.28 0.37
CA HIS A 99 -1.88 9.97 -0.08
C HIS A 99 -0.67 9.62 0.81
N SER A 100 0.52 10.03 0.39
CA SER A 100 1.78 9.70 1.07
C SER A 100 1.90 10.18 2.52
N GLY A 101 1.09 11.16 2.92
CA GLY A 101 1.05 11.69 4.27
C GLY A 101 -0.19 11.27 5.08
N ASP A 102 -1.02 10.36 4.56
CA ASP A 102 -2.23 9.90 5.24
C ASP A 102 -1.92 8.70 6.15
N THR A 103 -1.74 8.96 7.43
CA THR A 103 -1.41 7.95 8.45
C THR A 103 -2.62 7.46 9.24
N ALA A 104 -3.79 8.11 9.10
CA ALA A 104 -4.94 7.84 9.94
C ALA A 104 -5.46 6.39 9.82
N ASP A 105 -5.58 5.87 8.60
CA ASP A 105 -6.04 4.50 8.38
C ASP A 105 -5.03 3.47 8.92
N LEU A 106 -3.71 3.76 8.80
CA LEU A 106 -2.68 2.90 9.37
C LEU A 106 -2.72 2.92 10.90
N ALA A 107 -2.83 4.10 11.51
CA ALA A 107 -2.94 4.24 12.96
C ALA A 107 -4.16 3.49 13.51
N PHE A 108 -5.32 3.67 12.88
CA PHE A 108 -6.54 2.94 13.22
C PHE A 108 -6.31 1.42 13.14
N PHE A 109 -5.74 0.94 12.04
CA PHE A 109 -5.52 -0.49 11.83
C PHE A 109 -4.51 -1.08 12.82
N ILE A 110 -3.40 -0.40 13.10
CA ILE A 110 -2.42 -0.88 14.09
C ILE A 110 -3.03 -0.96 15.50
N ASN A 111 -3.83 0.04 15.89
CA ASN A 111 -4.54 0.02 17.18
C ASN A 111 -5.54 -1.14 17.24
N HIS A 112 -6.33 -1.35 16.19
CA HIS A 112 -7.23 -2.49 16.07
C HIS A 112 -6.50 -3.84 16.23
N LEU A 113 -5.34 -4.00 15.58
CA LEU A 113 -4.52 -5.20 15.73
C LEU A 113 -3.97 -5.35 17.16
N ARG A 114 -3.63 -4.26 17.81
CA ARG A 114 -3.13 -4.28 19.20
C ARG A 114 -4.23 -4.69 20.18
N GLU A 115 -5.47 -4.27 19.95
CA GLU A 115 -6.64 -4.68 20.74
C GLU A 115 -6.95 -6.16 20.53
N GLN A 116 -6.93 -6.64 19.29
CA GLN A 116 -7.19 -8.05 18.97
C GLN A 116 -6.07 -8.99 19.46
N PHE A 117 -4.82 -8.53 19.41
CA PHE A 117 -3.62 -9.34 19.65
C PHE A 117 -2.68 -8.65 20.65
N PRO A 118 -3.10 -8.44 21.92
CA PRO A 118 -2.38 -7.59 22.87
C PRO A 118 -0.96 -8.09 23.19
N SER A 119 -0.72 -9.40 23.13
CA SER A 119 0.56 -10.03 23.47
C SER A 119 1.45 -10.32 22.25
N ARG A 120 0.93 -10.17 21.02
CA ARG A 120 1.70 -10.48 19.80
C ARG A 120 2.61 -9.33 19.40
N PRO A 121 3.88 -9.59 19.05
CA PRO A 121 4.70 -8.58 18.39
C PRO A 121 4.08 -8.20 17.04
N ILE A 122 3.84 -6.90 16.82
CA ILE A 122 3.35 -6.36 15.57
C ILE A 122 4.49 -5.61 14.90
N MET A 123 4.76 -5.93 13.64
CA MET A 123 5.77 -5.29 12.82
C MET A 123 5.12 -4.72 11.56
N ALA A 124 5.83 -3.82 10.86
CA ALA A 124 5.35 -3.31 9.59
C ALA A 124 6.47 -3.22 8.55
N VAL A 125 6.12 -3.44 7.28
CA VAL A 125 7.00 -3.16 6.15
C VAL A 125 6.26 -2.36 5.10
N GLY A 126 6.80 -1.21 4.72
CA GLY A 126 6.20 -0.31 3.73
C GLY A 126 7.08 -0.17 2.49
N PHE A 127 6.45 -0.22 1.32
CA PHE A 127 7.12 -0.08 0.02
C PHE A 127 6.75 1.25 -0.64
N SER A 128 7.74 2.00 -1.13
CA SER A 128 7.54 3.24 -1.88
C SER A 128 6.62 4.20 -1.11
N LEU A 129 5.45 4.57 -1.64
CA LEU A 129 4.45 5.40 -0.95
C LEU A 129 4.04 4.79 0.40
N GLY A 130 3.82 3.47 0.49
CA GLY A 130 3.53 2.81 1.77
C GLY A 130 4.67 2.89 2.76
N GLY A 131 5.92 2.93 2.27
CA GLY A 131 7.08 3.22 3.10
C GLY A 131 7.10 4.66 3.63
N ASN A 132 6.64 5.61 2.82
CA ASN A 132 6.50 7.01 3.23
C ASN A 132 5.44 7.18 4.32
N VAL A 133 4.26 6.57 4.14
CA VAL A 133 3.20 6.53 5.16
C VAL A 133 3.71 5.91 6.46
N LEU A 134 4.42 4.77 6.38
CA LEU A 134 4.98 4.10 7.55
C LEU A 134 6.02 4.98 8.26
N ALA A 135 6.95 5.60 7.52
CA ALA A 135 7.97 6.47 8.11
C ALA A 135 7.35 7.69 8.81
N LYS A 136 6.30 8.27 8.21
CA LYS A 136 5.55 9.38 8.82
C LYS A 136 4.83 8.93 10.08
N TYR A 137 4.13 7.80 10.04
CA TYR A 137 3.47 7.20 11.21
C TYR A 137 4.45 6.99 12.37
N LEU A 138 5.61 6.41 12.11
CA LEU A 138 6.66 6.22 13.13
C LEU A 138 7.11 7.55 13.73
N GLY A 139 7.26 8.59 12.89
CA GLY A 139 7.64 9.93 13.34
C GLY A 139 6.56 10.64 14.15
N GLU A 140 5.29 10.36 13.89
CA GLU A 140 4.14 10.90 14.65
C GLU A 140 4.00 10.20 16.01
N GLU A 141 4.06 8.88 16.03
CA GLU A 141 3.91 8.07 17.27
C GLU A 141 5.15 8.12 18.17
N ARG A 142 6.32 8.27 17.59
CA ARG A 142 7.60 8.35 18.33
C ARG A 142 7.74 7.17 19.32
N GLU A 143 7.98 7.48 20.59
CA GLU A 143 8.17 6.51 21.67
C GLU A 143 6.89 5.73 22.02
N ASN A 144 5.72 6.25 21.64
CA ASN A 144 4.43 5.59 21.86
C ASN A 144 4.08 4.59 20.75
N CYS A 145 4.95 4.43 19.75
CA CYS A 145 4.67 3.55 18.61
C CYS A 145 4.46 2.10 19.06
N PRO A 146 3.29 1.50 18.80
CA PRO A 146 3.00 0.14 19.22
C PRO A 146 3.68 -0.94 18.38
N LEU A 147 4.41 -0.57 17.32
CA LEU A 147 5.15 -1.50 16.48
C LEU A 147 6.46 -1.93 17.15
N SER A 148 6.72 -3.25 17.18
CA SER A 148 7.96 -3.82 17.70
C SER A 148 9.15 -3.62 16.74
N ALA A 149 8.88 -3.52 15.43
CA ALA A 149 9.88 -3.23 14.40
C ALA A 149 9.22 -2.69 13.13
N ALA A 150 9.97 -1.94 12.35
CA ALA A 150 9.51 -1.44 11.06
C ALA A 150 10.62 -1.45 10.01
N ALA A 151 10.25 -1.70 8.74
CA ALA A 151 11.16 -1.62 7.61
C ALA A 151 10.55 -0.76 6.50
N VAL A 152 11.32 0.21 6.03
CA VAL A 152 10.92 1.12 4.95
C VAL A 152 11.75 0.82 3.71
N VAL A 153 11.09 0.51 2.59
CA VAL A 153 11.73 0.06 1.36
C VAL A 153 11.46 1.06 0.23
N SER A 154 12.53 1.69 -0.26
CA SER A 154 12.48 2.61 -1.41
C SER A 154 11.44 3.74 -1.29
N ALA A 155 11.28 4.30 -0.09
CA ALA A 155 10.35 5.40 0.14
C ALA A 155 10.90 6.71 -0.45
N PRO A 156 10.05 7.49 -1.16
CA PRO A 156 10.42 8.81 -1.66
C PRO A 156 10.26 9.85 -0.55
N TYR A 157 11.28 10.09 0.26
CA TYR A 157 11.23 11.08 1.36
C TYR A 157 11.09 12.52 0.86
N ASP A 158 11.68 12.83 -0.30
CA ASP A 158 11.46 14.09 -1.03
C ASP A 158 10.60 13.80 -2.26
N LEU A 159 9.31 14.07 -2.13
CA LEU A 159 8.32 13.84 -3.19
C LEU A 159 8.52 14.77 -4.39
N SER A 160 8.97 16.01 -4.15
CA SER A 160 9.22 16.99 -5.21
C SER A 160 10.36 16.52 -6.10
N SER A 161 11.52 16.26 -5.51
CA SER A 161 12.69 15.74 -6.23
C SER A 161 12.39 14.40 -6.92
N SER A 162 11.62 13.53 -6.28
CA SER A 162 11.21 12.24 -6.87
C SER A 162 10.33 12.43 -8.10
N SER A 163 9.38 13.38 -8.04
CA SER A 163 8.52 13.75 -9.18
C SER A 163 9.34 14.29 -10.34
N ASP A 164 10.30 15.18 -10.07
CA ASP A 164 11.16 15.76 -11.11
C ASP A 164 12.02 14.71 -11.82
N VAL A 165 12.51 13.70 -11.10
CA VAL A 165 13.27 12.60 -11.69
C VAL A 165 12.38 11.73 -12.57
N ILE A 166 11.16 11.43 -12.13
CA ILE A 166 10.21 10.60 -12.90
C ILE A 166 9.80 11.28 -14.21
N ARG A 167 9.74 12.61 -14.24
CA ARG A 167 9.41 13.41 -15.45
C ARG A 167 10.50 13.42 -16.52
N LYS A 168 11.73 12.97 -16.18
CA LYS A 168 12.89 13.06 -17.09
C LYS A 168 13.24 11.70 -17.70
N SER A 169 13.69 11.72 -18.95
CA SER A 169 14.27 10.55 -19.68
C SER A 169 13.38 9.29 -19.58
N LEU A 170 14.00 8.18 -19.20
CA LEU A 170 13.33 6.89 -19.00
C LEU A 170 12.29 6.92 -17.85
N GLY A 171 12.35 7.93 -16.99
CA GLY A 171 11.36 8.16 -15.94
C GLY A 171 9.94 8.34 -16.49
N LYS A 172 9.78 8.91 -17.70
CA LYS A 172 8.48 9.08 -18.35
C LYS A 172 7.70 7.78 -18.54
N ILE A 173 8.39 6.65 -18.69
CA ILE A 173 7.75 5.33 -18.77
C ILE A 173 7.09 4.99 -17.42
N TYR A 174 7.76 5.27 -16.31
CA TYR A 174 7.21 5.09 -14.97
C TYR A 174 6.08 6.06 -14.69
N GLN A 175 6.25 7.34 -15.06
CA GLN A 175 5.21 8.36 -14.94
C GLN A 175 3.93 7.91 -15.65
N LYS A 176 4.04 7.55 -16.93
CA LYS A 176 2.88 7.08 -17.72
C LYS A 176 2.22 5.86 -17.05
N TYR A 177 3.00 4.87 -16.61
CA TYR A 177 2.47 3.70 -15.94
C TYR A 177 1.70 4.05 -14.66
N LEU A 178 2.23 4.96 -13.84
CA LEU A 178 1.58 5.38 -12.59
C LEU A 178 0.31 6.20 -12.88
N LEU A 179 0.39 7.16 -13.80
CA LEU A 179 -0.76 7.99 -14.20
C LEU A 179 -1.89 7.13 -14.78
N ASP A 180 -1.58 6.17 -15.66
CA ASP A 180 -2.60 5.29 -16.23
C ASP A 180 -3.33 4.47 -15.14
N ARG A 181 -2.64 4.06 -14.09
CA ARG A 181 -3.25 3.36 -12.95
C ARG A 181 -4.11 4.29 -12.10
N MET A 182 -3.59 5.48 -11.78
CA MET A 182 -4.33 6.50 -11.03
C MET A 182 -5.61 6.92 -11.76
N LYS A 183 -5.52 7.13 -13.08
CA LYS A 183 -6.68 7.45 -13.93
C LYS A 183 -7.73 6.34 -13.88
N LYS A 184 -7.32 5.07 -13.98
CA LYS A 184 -8.23 3.91 -13.87
C LYS A 184 -8.89 3.82 -12.48
N SER A 185 -8.13 4.04 -11.42
CA SER A 185 -8.65 4.07 -10.06
C SER A 185 -9.67 5.20 -9.90
N MET A 186 -9.35 6.40 -10.37
CA MET A 186 -10.25 7.55 -10.34
C MET A 186 -11.52 7.31 -11.20
N GLN A 187 -11.41 6.68 -12.36
CA GLN A 187 -12.58 6.34 -13.18
C GLN A 187 -13.58 5.43 -12.45
N ARG A 188 -13.08 4.45 -11.67
CA ARG A 188 -13.94 3.61 -10.83
C ARG A 188 -14.67 4.44 -9.77
N LYS A 189 -14.03 5.48 -9.26
CA LYS A 189 -14.53 6.37 -8.21
C LYS A 189 -15.47 7.46 -8.72
N LEU A 190 -15.36 7.87 -9.98
CA LEU A 190 -16.13 9.00 -10.57
C LEU A 190 -17.64 8.94 -10.30
N PRO A 191 -18.35 7.79 -10.39
CA PRO A 191 -19.79 7.76 -10.12
C PRO A 191 -20.15 8.26 -8.73
N GLN A 192 -19.29 8.04 -7.74
CA GLN A 192 -19.54 8.42 -6.34
C GLN A 192 -19.19 9.88 -6.04
N ILE A 193 -18.21 10.46 -6.77
CA ILE A 193 -17.70 11.81 -6.50
C ILE A 193 -18.17 12.84 -7.53
N LYS A 194 -18.95 12.46 -8.53
CA LYS A 194 -19.37 13.30 -9.67
C LYS A 194 -20.05 14.60 -9.24
N GLN A 195 -20.76 14.59 -8.13
CA GLN A 195 -21.44 15.80 -7.61
C GLN A 195 -20.46 16.76 -6.91
N GLN A 196 -19.31 16.26 -6.44
CA GLN A 196 -18.32 17.04 -5.68
C GLN A 196 -17.19 17.51 -6.57
N ILE A 197 -16.85 16.74 -7.60
CA ILE A 197 -15.78 17.06 -8.55
C ILE A 197 -16.38 17.03 -9.96
N PRO A 198 -16.62 18.20 -10.58
CA PRO A 198 -17.25 18.29 -11.90
C PRO A 198 -16.23 17.99 -13.01
N ILE A 199 -15.61 16.81 -12.96
CA ILE A 199 -14.69 16.32 -13.99
C ILE A 199 -15.34 15.17 -14.76
N THR A 200 -15.23 15.18 -16.07
CA THR A 200 -15.69 14.07 -16.92
C THR A 200 -14.60 13.01 -17.07
N SER A 201 -14.99 11.77 -17.41
CA SER A 201 -14.01 10.72 -17.75
C SER A 201 -13.05 11.14 -18.86
N GLU A 202 -13.55 11.88 -19.87
CA GLU A 202 -12.72 12.38 -20.96
C GLU A 202 -11.69 13.40 -20.48
N GLN A 203 -12.09 14.35 -19.63
CA GLN A 203 -11.18 15.33 -19.03
C GLN A 203 -10.13 14.64 -18.15
N LEU A 204 -10.55 13.66 -17.34
CA LEU A 204 -9.62 12.89 -16.51
C LEU A 204 -8.55 12.19 -17.35
N MET A 205 -8.92 11.61 -18.49
CA MET A 205 -7.96 10.89 -19.35
C MET A 205 -6.96 11.80 -20.04
N LYS A 206 -7.24 13.11 -20.17
CA LYS A 206 -6.36 14.12 -20.78
C LYS A 206 -5.34 14.72 -19.80
N ILE A 207 -5.39 14.39 -18.51
CA ILE A 207 -4.39 14.83 -17.52
C ILE A 207 -3.06 14.11 -17.83
N ASP A 208 -1.96 14.88 -17.96
CA ASP A 208 -0.60 14.38 -18.25
C ASP A 208 0.30 14.47 -17.01
#